data_ba6866883a5c510df7b5c977cf507efc
#
_entry.id   ba6866883a5c510df7b5c977cf507efc
#
_cell.length_a   1.000
_cell.length_b   1.000
_cell.length_c   1.000
_cell.angle_alpha   90.00
_cell.angle_beta   90.00
_cell.angle_gamma   90.00
#
_symmetry.space_group_name_H-M   'P 1'
#
loop_
_entity.id
_entity.type
_entity.pdbx_description
1 polymer ?
#
loop_
_entity_poly.entity_id
_entity_poly.type
_entity_poly.pdbx_seq_one_letter_code
_entity_poly.pdbx_strand_id
1 'polypeptide(L)'
;EAMHGETLCLTGKVTDCWQPVDGTQENASFYLKDLSIEADASSFVFSGDSAETTDNLSQISGSADADQMSVLISSQKTTSQINEMQEIFGKNASALCYLQEDEALPKAGSYVRVFGEVSPFLQATNPGEFDTAAYYRRKDCLFALRKTKITAQTKNYGRLEEFLSQLRYESEVLFRKQLGEKNGATASAMVLGRKKGMDSEVKALYQGAGISHLLAISGLHLSLIGAGLFGFLKKVRLPVTLSAGISTWILIVYAQLTGMGISTRRALVMFLLFLAAGLLKRTPDLPTSLAVAALLLLVPKPQRILDAGFQLSFSAVIGIAVMIPVLQDGWEDVAPSLRVTNRVTDGVAGWNLVRAAIARACRFLCKNILAGLGITMTMLPFLLIHFYEWSPWSVLLNLAVIPLMGILLPCLIGLQLVARLTALAHCLELPQHLLCAAIEAIFSCYEQLCRFTTALPGSILHTGYPTWQALTAYTIGLIALAVSGKKLRPHLRLAAAVC
;
A
#
# COMPACT_ATOMS: atom_id res chain seq x y z
N GLU A 1 -13.09 -20.81 -14.89
CA GLU A 1 -14.48 -20.69 -15.35
C GLU A 1 -15.33 -21.94 -15.03
N ALA A 2 -14.76 -23.16 -15.09
CA ALA A 2 -15.50 -24.40 -14.80
C ALA A 2 -15.99 -24.54 -13.34
N MET A 3 -15.58 -23.68 -12.42
CA MET A 3 -15.92 -23.73 -10.99
C MET A 3 -16.88 -22.60 -10.56
N HIS A 4 -17.38 -21.80 -11.50
CA HIS A 4 -18.24 -20.66 -11.15
C HIS A 4 -19.60 -21.13 -10.66
N GLY A 5 -19.95 -20.75 -9.42
CA GLY A 5 -21.23 -21.09 -8.80
C GLY A 5 -21.26 -22.43 -8.03
N GLU A 6 -20.15 -23.21 -8.04
CA GLU A 6 -20.08 -24.41 -7.21
C GLU A 6 -19.88 -24.04 -5.73
N THR A 7 -20.49 -24.81 -4.84
CA THR A 7 -20.38 -24.61 -3.39
C THR A 7 -19.23 -25.47 -2.84
N LEU A 8 -18.41 -24.84 -2.01
CA LEU A 8 -17.22 -25.49 -1.46
C LEU A 8 -17.15 -25.32 0.07
N CYS A 9 -16.67 -26.39 0.74
CA CYS A 9 -16.37 -26.35 2.17
C CYS A 9 -14.84 -26.27 2.35
N LEU A 10 -14.38 -25.23 3.04
CA LEU A 10 -12.97 -24.96 3.29
C LEU A 10 -12.69 -24.75 4.77
N THR A 11 -11.56 -25.25 5.21
CA THR A 11 -11.00 -24.90 6.53
C THR A 11 -9.70 -24.12 6.31
N GLY A 12 -9.52 -23.03 7.06
CA GLY A 12 -8.32 -22.21 6.95
C GLY A 12 -8.18 -21.21 8.08
N LYS A 13 -6.98 -20.62 8.18
CA LYS A 13 -6.65 -19.59 9.17
C LYS A 13 -7.07 -18.20 8.67
N VAL A 14 -7.82 -17.46 9.46
CA VAL A 14 -8.23 -16.07 9.18
C VAL A 14 -7.03 -15.14 9.34
N THR A 15 -6.71 -14.34 8.33
CA THR A 15 -5.52 -13.48 8.36
C THR A 15 -5.78 -11.99 8.25
N ASP A 16 -6.78 -11.57 7.50
CA ASP A 16 -7.12 -10.14 7.35
C ASP A 16 -8.63 -10.03 7.26
N CYS A 17 -9.22 -9.18 8.10
CA CYS A 17 -10.65 -8.98 8.18
C CYS A 17 -10.99 -7.54 7.78
N TRP A 18 -12.07 -7.38 7.04
CA TRP A 18 -12.62 -6.09 6.72
C TRP A 18 -14.12 -6.07 6.97
N GLN A 19 -14.59 -5.03 7.67
CA GLN A 19 -15.99 -4.78 7.96
C GLN A 19 -16.32 -3.34 7.57
N PRO A 20 -17.49 -3.06 6.97
CA PRO A 20 -18.01 -1.71 6.78
C PRO A 20 -18.19 -0.98 8.11
N VAL A 21 -17.98 0.33 8.10
CA VAL A 21 -18.08 1.16 9.32
C VAL A 21 -19.53 1.55 9.65
N ASP A 22 -20.39 1.52 8.65
CA ASP A 22 -21.83 1.83 8.77
C ASP A 22 -22.65 0.77 9.53
N GLY A 23 -22.00 -0.29 10.00
CA GLY A 23 -22.62 -1.39 10.72
C GLY A 23 -23.41 -2.36 9.84
N THR A 24 -23.50 -2.12 8.54
CA THR A 24 -24.01 -3.11 7.60
C THR A 24 -22.99 -4.21 7.44
N GLN A 25 -23.43 -5.47 7.45
CA GLN A 25 -22.53 -6.60 7.19
C GLN A 25 -22.39 -6.85 5.68
N GLU A 26 -23.08 -6.08 4.86
CA GLU A 26 -22.94 -6.13 3.41
C GLU A 26 -21.47 -5.95 3.00
N ASN A 27 -20.94 -6.93 2.25
CA ASN A 27 -19.57 -6.94 1.78
C ASN A 27 -18.47 -7.11 2.84
N ALA A 28 -18.77 -7.46 4.10
CA ALA A 28 -17.75 -7.87 5.06
C ALA A 28 -16.94 -9.04 4.46
N SER A 29 -15.62 -9.00 4.63
CA SER A 29 -14.75 -9.99 3.98
C SER A 29 -13.51 -10.28 4.79
N PHE A 30 -12.95 -11.48 4.61
CA PHE A 30 -11.71 -11.89 5.24
C PHE A 30 -10.90 -12.79 4.30
N TYR A 31 -9.60 -12.90 4.55
CA TYR A 31 -8.74 -13.83 3.83
C TYR A 31 -8.50 -15.06 4.68
N LEU A 32 -8.59 -16.23 4.03
CA LEU A 32 -8.17 -17.51 4.59
C LEU A 32 -6.81 -17.89 4.03
N LYS A 33 -5.92 -18.38 4.88
CA LYS A 33 -4.64 -19.03 4.54
C LYS A 33 -4.60 -20.44 5.07
N ASP A 34 -3.57 -21.19 4.65
CA ASP A 34 -3.39 -22.59 5.06
C ASP A 34 -4.65 -23.41 4.79
N LEU A 35 -5.16 -23.29 3.55
CA LEU A 35 -6.42 -23.88 3.12
C LEU A 35 -6.34 -25.39 3.15
N SER A 36 -7.32 -26.05 3.76
CA SER A 36 -7.63 -27.46 3.57
C SER A 36 -9.06 -27.60 3.05
N ILE A 37 -9.22 -28.46 2.06
CA ILE A 37 -10.51 -28.72 1.42
C ILE A 37 -11.06 -29.99 2.02
N GLU A 38 -12.27 -29.95 2.51
CA GLU A 38 -12.96 -31.11 3.04
C GLU A 38 -13.99 -31.61 2.00
N ALA A 39 -13.81 -32.85 1.56
CA ALA A 39 -14.65 -33.44 0.52
C ALA A 39 -16.04 -33.84 0.99
N ASP A 40 -16.34 -33.79 2.30
CA ASP A 40 -17.59 -34.29 2.85
C ASP A 40 -18.12 -33.44 4.02
N ALA A 41 -19.32 -32.91 3.85
CA ALA A 41 -20.04 -32.21 4.92
C ALA A 41 -20.61 -33.18 5.99
N SER A 42 -20.51 -34.50 5.76
CA SER A 42 -21.15 -35.53 6.59
C SER A 42 -20.24 -36.23 7.59
N SER A 43 -18.90 -36.03 7.57
CA SER A 43 -17.95 -36.85 8.35
C SER A 43 -17.36 -36.19 9.61
N PHE A 44 -17.91 -35.08 10.11
CA PHE A 44 -17.38 -34.45 11.32
C PHE A 44 -18.34 -34.50 12.50
N VAL A 45 -18.16 -35.53 13.33
CA VAL A 45 -18.54 -35.52 14.74
C VAL A 45 -17.42 -34.84 15.51
N PHE A 46 -17.71 -33.71 16.15
CA PHE A 46 -16.79 -33.06 17.08
C PHE A 46 -16.40 -34.03 18.19
N SER A 47 -15.13 -34.32 18.34
CA SER A 47 -14.58 -34.88 19.58
C SER A 47 -14.50 -33.79 20.64
N GLY A 48 -15.60 -33.55 21.31
CA GLY A 48 -15.75 -32.62 22.42
C GLY A 48 -16.95 -33.06 23.24
N ASP A 49 -16.69 -33.89 24.25
CA ASP A 49 -17.56 -34.30 25.38
C ASP A 49 -19.07 -34.04 25.26
N SER A 50 -19.78 -35.04 24.76
CA SER A 50 -21.07 -35.48 25.30
C SER A 50 -21.49 -36.74 24.52
N ALA A 51 -21.34 -37.86 25.21
CA ALA A 51 -21.95 -39.12 24.86
C ALA A 51 -23.47 -38.99 25.05
N GLU A 52 -24.19 -38.82 23.92
CA GLU A 52 -25.62 -39.10 23.82
C GLU A 52 -26.06 -38.63 22.42
N THR A 53 -25.99 -39.51 21.43
CA THR A 53 -26.85 -39.59 20.23
C THR A 53 -26.27 -40.52 19.17
N THR A 54 -25.99 -41.77 19.53
CA THR A 54 -25.55 -42.81 18.58
C THR A 54 -26.67 -43.71 18.05
N ASP A 55 -27.93 -43.42 18.34
CA ASP A 55 -29.04 -44.35 18.03
C ASP A 55 -29.96 -43.98 16.85
N ASN A 56 -29.68 -42.89 16.08
CA ASN A 56 -30.59 -42.47 15.00
C ASN A 56 -29.98 -42.50 13.57
N LEU A 57 -28.81 -43.09 13.40
CA LEU A 57 -28.13 -43.08 12.05
C LEU A 57 -28.28 -44.42 11.27
N SER A 58 -29.03 -45.40 11.77
CA SER A 58 -29.27 -46.68 11.08
C SER A 58 -30.53 -46.75 10.20
N GLN A 59 -31.28 -45.66 10.02
CA GLN A 59 -32.54 -45.66 9.24
C GLN A 59 -32.56 -44.79 7.97
N ILE A 60 -31.45 -44.26 7.50
CA ILE A 60 -31.39 -43.56 6.19
C ILE A 60 -30.56 -44.39 5.20
N SER A 61 -31.02 -45.58 4.90
CA SER A 61 -30.61 -46.38 3.73
C SER A 61 -31.83 -46.62 2.83
N GLY A 62 -32.19 -45.61 2.05
CA GLY A 62 -33.29 -45.74 1.10
C GLY A 62 -33.46 -44.46 0.32
N SER A 63 -33.08 -44.46 -0.97
CA SER A 63 -33.26 -43.41 -1.98
C SER A 63 -32.40 -42.16 -1.82
N ALA A 64 -31.15 -42.26 -2.22
CA ALA A 64 -30.34 -41.07 -2.56
C ALA A 64 -30.91 -40.50 -3.89
N ASP A 65 -31.51 -39.31 -3.80
CA ASP A 65 -32.00 -38.56 -4.96
C ASP A 65 -30.83 -38.27 -5.93
N ALA A 66 -31.09 -38.35 -7.23
CA ALA A 66 -30.12 -38.08 -8.28
C ALA A 66 -29.46 -36.69 -8.16
N ASP A 67 -30.13 -35.72 -7.52
CA ASP A 67 -29.62 -34.38 -7.23
C ASP A 67 -28.52 -34.41 -6.17
N GLN A 68 -28.60 -35.24 -5.12
CA GLN A 68 -27.54 -35.36 -4.14
C GLN A 68 -26.29 -36.04 -4.71
N MET A 69 -26.47 -36.95 -5.64
CA MET A 69 -25.36 -37.64 -6.31
C MET A 69 -24.65 -36.74 -7.33
N SER A 70 -25.38 -35.84 -8.00
CA SER A 70 -24.81 -34.82 -8.88
C SER A 70 -23.99 -33.78 -8.11
N VAL A 71 -24.43 -33.35 -6.91
CA VAL A 71 -23.71 -32.44 -6.02
C VAL A 71 -22.43 -33.10 -5.48
N LEU A 72 -22.46 -34.39 -5.13
CA LEU A 72 -21.28 -35.13 -4.67
C LEU A 72 -20.24 -35.33 -5.78
N ILE A 73 -20.67 -35.60 -7.01
CA ILE A 73 -19.75 -35.78 -8.16
C ILE A 73 -19.14 -34.43 -8.57
N SER A 74 -19.90 -33.35 -8.53
CA SER A 74 -19.39 -32.00 -8.81
C SER A 74 -18.37 -31.58 -7.73
N SER A 75 -18.64 -31.84 -6.44
CA SER A 75 -17.72 -31.49 -5.35
C SER A 75 -16.41 -32.25 -5.42
N GLN A 76 -16.40 -33.55 -5.79
CA GLN A 76 -15.18 -34.33 -5.96
C GLN A 76 -14.31 -33.84 -7.13
N LYS A 77 -14.94 -33.46 -8.25
CA LYS A 77 -14.23 -32.93 -9.41
C LYS A 77 -13.59 -31.56 -9.12
N THR A 78 -14.32 -30.73 -8.39
CA THR A 78 -13.83 -29.43 -7.92
C THR A 78 -12.68 -29.59 -6.93
N THR A 79 -12.78 -30.52 -6.00
CA THR A 79 -11.75 -30.83 -5.01
C THR A 79 -10.44 -31.25 -5.67
N SER A 80 -10.48 -32.10 -6.71
CA SER A 80 -9.28 -32.52 -7.44
C SER A 80 -8.59 -31.34 -8.15
N GLN A 81 -9.34 -30.45 -8.77
CA GLN A 81 -8.80 -29.26 -9.43
C GLN A 81 -8.18 -28.25 -8.42
N ILE A 82 -8.79 -28.10 -7.25
CA ILE A 82 -8.24 -27.22 -6.21
C ILE A 82 -6.99 -27.83 -5.55
N ASN A 83 -6.95 -29.15 -5.35
CA ASN A 83 -5.75 -29.82 -4.86
C ASN A 83 -4.60 -29.69 -5.87
N GLU A 84 -4.86 -29.82 -7.17
CA GLU A 84 -3.90 -29.57 -8.24
C GLU A 84 -3.41 -28.11 -8.22
N MET A 85 -4.30 -27.13 -8.01
CA MET A 85 -3.93 -25.74 -7.82
C MET A 85 -3.10 -25.52 -6.53
N GLN A 86 -3.43 -26.16 -5.42
CA GLN A 86 -2.64 -26.10 -4.18
C GLN A 86 -1.25 -26.68 -4.36
N GLU A 87 -1.11 -27.74 -5.13
CA GLU A 87 0.18 -28.34 -5.45
C GLU A 87 1.05 -27.40 -6.30
N ILE A 88 0.43 -26.67 -7.24
CA ILE A 88 1.11 -25.65 -8.07
C ILE A 88 1.50 -24.41 -7.24
N PHE A 89 0.67 -23.96 -6.30
CA PHE A 89 0.90 -22.73 -5.52
C PHE A 89 1.54 -22.95 -4.14
N GLY A 90 1.68 -24.20 -3.71
CA GLY A 90 2.25 -24.59 -2.41
C GLY A 90 1.32 -24.30 -1.22
N LYS A 91 1.82 -24.61 -0.02
CA LYS A 91 1.05 -24.52 1.26
C LYS A 91 0.57 -23.11 1.65
N ASN A 92 0.90 -22.06 0.89
CA ASN A 92 0.57 -20.67 1.21
C ASN A 92 -0.64 -20.13 0.43
N ALA A 93 -1.42 -20.99 -0.22
CA ALA A 93 -2.62 -20.56 -0.95
C ALA A 93 -3.63 -19.90 -0.02
N SER A 94 -4.27 -18.82 -0.50
CA SER A 94 -5.31 -18.11 0.23
C SER A 94 -6.59 -17.97 -0.59
N ALA A 95 -7.72 -17.83 0.09
CA ALA A 95 -9.02 -17.53 -0.51
C ALA A 95 -9.58 -16.24 0.10
N LEU A 96 -10.29 -15.47 -0.71
CA LEU A 96 -11.01 -14.26 -0.28
C LEU A 96 -12.47 -14.61 -0.04
N CYS A 97 -12.92 -14.51 1.21
CA CYS A 97 -14.29 -14.86 1.60
C CYS A 97 -15.14 -13.61 1.80
N TYR A 98 -16.29 -13.53 1.13
CA TYR A 98 -17.31 -12.52 1.33
C TYR A 98 -18.45 -13.13 2.15
N LEU A 99 -18.67 -12.57 3.34
CA LEU A 99 -19.68 -13.06 4.27
C LEU A 99 -21.10 -12.81 3.74
N GLN A 100 -22.01 -13.65 4.18
CA GLN A 100 -23.45 -13.40 4.04
C GLN A 100 -23.85 -12.34 5.09
N GLU A 101 -24.92 -11.57 4.82
CA GLU A 101 -25.35 -10.40 5.59
C GLU A 101 -25.59 -10.65 7.08
N ASP A 102 -25.98 -11.87 7.46
CA ASP A 102 -26.30 -12.23 8.86
C ASP A 102 -25.14 -12.85 9.64
N GLU A 103 -23.96 -13.01 9.01
CA GLU A 103 -22.83 -13.72 9.62
C GLU A 103 -21.83 -12.77 10.28
N ALA A 104 -21.48 -13.03 11.54
CA ALA A 104 -20.49 -12.25 12.27
C ALA A 104 -19.06 -12.51 11.74
N LEU A 105 -18.23 -11.47 11.69
CA LEU A 105 -16.83 -11.59 11.30
C LEU A 105 -16.06 -12.51 12.25
N PRO A 106 -15.28 -13.47 11.73
CA PRO A 106 -14.46 -14.34 12.56
C PRO A 106 -13.27 -13.58 13.14
N LYS A 107 -12.77 -14.04 14.29
CA LYS A 107 -11.59 -13.44 14.93
C LYS A 107 -10.34 -13.69 14.09
N ALA A 108 -9.52 -12.66 13.93
CA ALA A 108 -8.26 -12.78 13.21
C ALA A 108 -7.32 -13.78 13.89
N GLY A 109 -6.69 -14.64 13.11
CA GLY A 109 -5.81 -15.70 13.59
C GLY A 109 -6.52 -16.96 14.07
N SER A 110 -7.86 -17.03 14.03
CA SER A 110 -8.60 -18.26 14.30
C SER A 110 -8.65 -19.16 13.05
N TYR A 111 -8.80 -20.47 13.27
CA TYR A 111 -9.16 -21.37 12.19
C TYR A 111 -10.67 -21.45 12.08
N VAL A 112 -11.18 -21.32 10.88
CA VAL A 112 -12.62 -21.38 10.59
C VAL A 112 -12.90 -22.38 9.50
N ARG A 113 -14.05 -23.03 9.60
CA ARG A 113 -14.66 -23.81 8.52
C ARG A 113 -15.73 -22.97 7.89
N VAL A 114 -15.66 -22.82 6.59
CA VAL A 114 -16.54 -21.96 5.80
C VAL A 114 -17.15 -22.73 4.64
N PHE A 115 -18.36 -22.38 4.31
CA PHE A 115 -19.10 -22.90 3.17
C PHE A 115 -19.54 -21.72 2.31
N GLY A 116 -19.30 -21.76 1.00
CA GLY A 116 -19.64 -20.66 0.10
C GLY A 116 -19.55 -21.01 -1.38
N GLU A 117 -20.07 -20.14 -2.22
CA GLU A 117 -20.05 -20.26 -3.67
C GLU A 117 -18.69 -19.80 -4.23
N VAL A 118 -18.05 -20.64 -5.03
CA VAL A 118 -16.76 -20.31 -5.66
C VAL A 118 -16.97 -19.30 -6.79
N SER A 119 -16.23 -18.22 -6.72
CA SER A 119 -16.17 -17.19 -7.77
C SER A 119 -14.72 -17.06 -8.22
N PRO A 120 -14.32 -17.63 -9.37
CA PRO A 120 -12.98 -17.47 -9.91
C PRO A 120 -12.71 -16.02 -10.28
N PHE A 121 -11.47 -15.59 -10.18
CA PHE A 121 -11.07 -14.27 -10.65
C PHE A 121 -10.97 -14.25 -12.16
N LEU A 122 -11.63 -13.25 -12.78
CA LEU A 122 -11.65 -13.10 -14.23
C LEU A 122 -10.29 -12.65 -14.76
N GLN A 123 -9.89 -13.23 -15.88
CA GLN A 123 -8.77 -12.76 -16.68
C GLN A 123 -9.20 -11.57 -17.52
N ALA A 124 -8.26 -10.68 -17.83
CA ALA A 124 -8.52 -9.59 -18.75
C ALA A 124 -8.88 -10.15 -20.15
N THR A 125 -10.02 -9.75 -20.67
CA THR A 125 -10.49 -10.14 -22.02
C THR A 125 -10.13 -9.09 -23.06
N ASN A 126 -9.96 -7.83 -22.64
CA ASN A 126 -9.65 -6.72 -23.52
C ASN A 126 -8.25 -6.16 -23.25
N PRO A 127 -7.53 -5.67 -24.29
CA PRO A 127 -6.30 -4.95 -24.09
C PRO A 127 -6.51 -3.72 -23.18
N GLY A 128 -5.72 -3.62 -22.09
CA GLY A 128 -5.82 -2.52 -21.14
C GLY A 128 -6.80 -2.75 -19.98
N GLU A 129 -7.56 -3.83 -19.99
CA GLU A 129 -8.38 -4.24 -18.86
C GLU A 129 -7.53 -4.75 -17.71
N PHE A 130 -7.96 -4.47 -16.46
CA PHE A 130 -7.27 -4.95 -15.28
C PHE A 130 -7.42 -6.47 -15.11
N ASP A 131 -6.31 -7.20 -15.22
CA ASP A 131 -6.27 -8.65 -15.01
C ASP A 131 -6.36 -8.98 -13.52
N THR A 132 -7.60 -9.20 -13.07
CA THR A 132 -7.93 -9.54 -11.68
C THR A 132 -7.31 -10.88 -11.30
N ALA A 133 -7.31 -11.87 -12.19
CA ALA A 133 -6.75 -13.19 -11.94
C ALA A 133 -5.23 -13.12 -11.72
N ALA A 134 -4.50 -12.43 -12.60
CA ALA A 134 -3.06 -12.23 -12.45
C ALA A 134 -2.71 -11.43 -11.18
N TYR A 135 -3.53 -10.43 -10.82
CA TYR A 135 -3.34 -9.64 -9.59
C TYR A 135 -3.47 -10.48 -8.33
N TYR A 136 -4.55 -11.26 -8.19
CA TYR A 136 -4.77 -12.09 -7.02
C TYR A 136 -3.83 -13.31 -6.96
N ARG A 137 -3.46 -13.89 -8.11
CA ARG A 137 -2.45 -14.96 -8.20
C ARG A 137 -1.09 -14.52 -7.63
N ARG A 138 -0.64 -13.28 -7.93
CA ARG A 138 0.60 -12.72 -7.33
C ARG A 138 0.51 -12.55 -5.81
N LYS A 139 -0.70 -12.47 -5.26
CA LYS A 139 -0.99 -12.43 -3.81
C LYS A 139 -1.22 -13.80 -3.19
N ASP A 140 -1.04 -14.89 -3.95
CA ASP A 140 -1.34 -16.27 -3.58
C ASP A 140 -2.84 -16.49 -3.27
N CYS A 141 -3.73 -15.64 -3.79
CA CYS A 141 -5.16 -15.79 -3.65
C CYS A 141 -5.71 -16.47 -4.91
N LEU A 142 -6.32 -17.66 -4.73
CA LEU A 142 -6.72 -18.52 -5.84
C LEU A 142 -8.09 -18.16 -6.39
N PHE A 143 -9.05 -17.92 -5.50
CA PHE A 143 -10.45 -17.65 -5.83
C PHE A 143 -11.10 -16.82 -4.71
N ALA A 144 -12.29 -16.31 -4.99
CA ALA A 144 -13.18 -15.74 -3.99
C ALA A 144 -14.30 -16.73 -3.64
N LEU A 145 -14.72 -16.73 -2.39
CA LEU A 145 -15.96 -17.36 -1.93
C LEU A 145 -17.01 -16.27 -1.69
N ARG A 146 -18.16 -16.42 -2.28
CA ARG A 146 -19.31 -15.53 -2.08
C ARG A 146 -20.36 -16.19 -1.20
N LYS A 147 -21.21 -15.37 -0.55
CA LYS A 147 -22.24 -15.83 0.39
C LYS A 147 -21.70 -16.82 1.43
N THR A 148 -20.54 -16.50 1.95
CA THR A 148 -19.82 -17.41 2.85
C THR A 148 -20.52 -17.49 4.18
N LYS A 149 -20.80 -18.72 4.64
CA LYS A 149 -21.29 -19.04 5.98
C LYS A 149 -20.19 -19.70 6.79
N ILE A 150 -20.11 -19.35 8.09
CA ILE A 150 -19.14 -19.93 9.01
C ILE A 150 -19.83 -21.08 9.75
N THR A 151 -19.39 -22.31 9.50
CA THR A 151 -19.98 -23.50 10.13
C THR A 151 -19.29 -23.85 11.44
N ALA A 152 -18.00 -23.54 11.59
CA ALA A 152 -17.25 -23.76 12.81
C ALA A 152 -16.11 -22.74 12.94
N GLN A 153 -15.79 -22.37 14.19
CA GLN A 153 -14.65 -21.50 14.51
C GLN A 153 -13.94 -22.02 15.76
N THR A 154 -12.59 -22.06 15.71
CA THR A 154 -11.79 -22.43 16.88
C THR A 154 -11.79 -21.32 17.93
N LYS A 155 -11.77 -21.70 19.21
CA LYS A 155 -11.63 -20.75 20.34
C LYS A 155 -10.24 -20.10 20.39
N ASN A 156 -9.21 -20.77 19.86
CA ASN A 156 -7.86 -20.24 19.78
C ASN A 156 -7.73 -19.28 18.61
N TYR A 157 -7.27 -18.06 18.88
CA TYR A 157 -7.04 -17.01 17.89
C TYR A 157 -5.73 -16.26 18.16
N GLY A 158 -5.21 -15.59 17.16
CA GLY A 158 -3.99 -14.79 17.28
C GLY A 158 -4.28 -13.49 18.04
N ARG A 159 -3.94 -13.42 19.35
CA ARG A 159 -4.22 -12.23 20.17
C ARG A 159 -3.68 -10.94 19.58
N LEU A 160 -2.46 -10.96 19.01
CA LEU A 160 -1.88 -9.79 18.36
C LEU A 160 -2.59 -9.47 17.04
N GLU A 161 -2.88 -10.48 16.23
CA GLU A 161 -3.58 -10.32 14.94
C GLU A 161 -4.97 -9.72 15.17
N GLU A 162 -5.70 -10.23 16.16
CA GLU A 162 -7.02 -9.72 16.55
C GLU A 162 -6.94 -8.29 17.10
N PHE A 163 -6.01 -8.01 18.01
CA PHE A 163 -5.81 -6.66 18.54
C PHE A 163 -5.51 -5.64 17.43
N LEU A 164 -4.65 -5.99 16.48
CA LEU A 164 -4.34 -5.11 15.35
C LEU A 164 -5.55 -4.92 14.41
N SER A 165 -6.36 -5.97 14.22
CA SER A 165 -7.59 -5.90 13.43
C SER A 165 -8.61 -4.97 14.07
N GLN A 166 -8.84 -5.11 15.38
CA GLN A 166 -9.73 -4.24 16.17
C GLN A 166 -9.21 -2.79 16.18
N LEU A 167 -7.93 -2.60 16.47
CA LEU A 167 -7.30 -1.27 16.45
C LEU A 167 -7.47 -0.58 15.10
N ARG A 168 -7.35 -1.32 14.01
CA ARG A 168 -7.55 -0.83 12.64
C ARG A 168 -9.00 -0.39 12.42
N TYR A 169 -9.95 -1.22 12.83
CA TYR A 169 -11.38 -0.91 12.73
C TYR A 169 -11.77 0.31 13.56
N GLU A 170 -11.42 0.32 14.85
CA GLU A 170 -11.69 1.46 15.74
C GLU A 170 -11.07 2.76 15.22
N SER A 171 -9.85 2.69 14.67
CA SER A 171 -9.18 3.85 14.09
C SER A 171 -9.90 4.38 12.85
N GLU A 172 -10.44 3.49 12.01
CA GLU A 172 -11.26 3.87 10.86
C GLU A 172 -12.57 4.54 11.30
N VAL A 173 -13.29 3.93 12.25
CA VAL A 173 -14.52 4.50 12.85
C VAL A 173 -14.25 5.89 13.41
N LEU A 174 -13.15 6.05 14.13
CA LEU A 174 -12.76 7.32 14.72
C LEU A 174 -12.48 8.38 13.65
N PHE A 175 -11.74 8.04 12.58
CA PHE A 175 -11.51 8.98 11.48
C PHE A 175 -12.83 9.42 10.82
N ARG A 176 -13.75 8.50 10.54
CA ARG A 176 -15.04 8.84 9.94
C ARG A 176 -15.90 9.70 10.87
N LYS A 177 -15.91 9.39 12.17
CA LYS A 177 -16.63 10.17 13.18
C LYS A 177 -16.10 11.61 13.29
N GLN A 178 -14.78 11.82 13.22
CA GLN A 178 -14.15 13.11 13.44
C GLN A 178 -14.04 13.99 12.19
N LEU A 179 -13.82 13.39 11.02
CA LEU A 179 -13.55 14.10 9.76
C LEU A 179 -14.67 13.96 8.73
N GLY A 180 -15.77 13.28 9.10
CA GLY A 180 -16.84 12.94 8.17
C GLY A 180 -16.49 11.76 7.25
N GLU A 181 -17.47 11.27 6.50
CA GLU A 181 -17.35 10.03 5.72
C GLU A 181 -16.24 10.11 4.65
N LYS A 182 -16.25 11.16 3.83
CA LYS A 182 -15.30 11.38 2.72
C LYS A 182 -13.85 11.51 3.20
N ASN A 183 -13.60 12.45 4.11
CA ASN A 183 -12.25 12.75 4.61
C ASN A 183 -11.74 11.63 5.53
N GLY A 184 -12.63 11.04 6.34
CA GLY A 184 -12.32 9.92 7.22
C GLY A 184 -11.91 8.66 6.46
N ALA A 185 -12.61 8.33 5.37
CA ALA A 185 -12.23 7.22 4.49
C ALA A 185 -10.87 7.47 3.81
N THR A 186 -10.62 8.72 3.38
CA THR A 186 -9.34 9.13 2.78
C THR A 186 -8.20 9.04 3.79
N ALA A 187 -8.41 9.52 5.03
CA ALA A 187 -7.46 9.39 6.14
C ALA A 187 -7.14 7.93 6.46
N SER A 188 -8.17 7.06 6.50
CA SER A 188 -8.02 5.61 6.67
C SER A 188 -7.19 4.98 5.58
N ALA A 189 -7.40 5.34 4.31
CA ALA A 189 -6.60 4.85 3.20
C ALA A 189 -5.13 5.25 3.35
N MET A 190 -4.85 6.49 3.74
CA MET A 190 -3.49 7.03 3.88
C MET A 190 -2.73 6.46 5.10
N VAL A 191 -3.40 6.30 6.25
CA VAL A 191 -2.75 5.89 7.51
C VAL A 191 -2.80 4.38 7.74
N LEU A 192 -3.95 3.75 7.46
CA LEU A 192 -4.20 2.34 7.75
C LEU A 192 -4.10 1.44 6.50
N GLY A 193 -4.01 2.03 5.30
CA GLY A 193 -3.99 1.30 4.03
C GLY A 193 -5.36 0.76 3.61
N ARG A 194 -6.45 1.15 4.28
CA ARG A 194 -7.80 0.70 4.00
C ARG A 194 -8.46 1.53 2.91
N LYS A 195 -8.45 0.99 1.69
CA LYS A 195 -9.03 1.68 0.50
C LYS A 195 -10.50 1.32 0.25
N LYS A 196 -11.02 0.30 0.91
CA LYS A 196 -12.43 -0.09 0.80
C LYS A 196 -13.30 0.97 1.49
N GLY A 197 -14.43 1.28 0.90
CA GLY A 197 -15.32 2.33 1.42
C GLY A 197 -14.85 3.77 1.17
N MET A 198 -13.82 3.98 0.33
CA MET A 198 -13.42 5.31 -0.11
C MET A 198 -14.29 5.75 -1.27
N ASP A 199 -14.67 7.04 -1.27
CA ASP A 199 -15.44 7.67 -2.33
C ASP A 199 -14.76 7.48 -3.70
N SER A 200 -15.52 6.98 -4.67
CA SER A 200 -15.06 6.73 -6.04
C SER A 200 -14.64 8.02 -6.76
N GLU A 201 -15.32 9.16 -6.49
CA GLU A 201 -14.98 10.46 -7.06
C GLU A 201 -13.60 10.92 -6.56
N VAL A 202 -13.34 10.84 -5.25
CA VAL A 202 -12.04 11.19 -4.66
C VAL A 202 -10.94 10.30 -5.22
N LYS A 203 -11.19 9.01 -5.34
CA LYS A 203 -10.23 8.06 -5.90
C LYS A 203 -9.90 8.39 -7.36
N ALA A 204 -10.93 8.66 -8.19
CA ALA A 204 -10.76 9.04 -9.58
C ALA A 204 -10.01 10.38 -9.72
N LEU A 205 -10.35 11.38 -8.89
CA LEU A 205 -9.68 12.69 -8.86
C LEU A 205 -8.19 12.56 -8.55
N TYR A 206 -7.81 11.77 -7.53
CA TYR A 206 -6.40 11.56 -7.16
C TYR A 206 -5.65 10.74 -8.20
N GLN A 207 -6.34 9.81 -8.87
CA GLN A 207 -5.77 9.04 -9.97
C GLN A 207 -5.50 9.93 -11.18
N GLY A 208 -6.48 10.71 -11.63
CA GLY A 208 -6.34 11.63 -12.76
C GLY A 208 -5.28 12.71 -12.52
N ALA A 209 -5.13 13.19 -11.28
CA ALA A 209 -4.07 14.11 -10.90
C ALA A 209 -2.68 13.45 -10.75
N GLY A 210 -2.56 12.12 -10.84
CA GLY A 210 -1.31 11.38 -10.73
C GLY A 210 -0.76 11.23 -9.30
N ILE A 211 -1.60 11.46 -8.28
CA ILE A 211 -1.19 11.35 -6.86
C ILE A 211 -1.85 10.17 -6.12
N SER A 212 -2.39 9.19 -6.83
CA SER A 212 -2.99 7.98 -6.26
C SER A 212 -2.03 7.19 -5.33
N HIS A 213 -0.72 7.40 -5.47
CA HIS A 213 0.31 6.81 -4.61
C HIS A 213 0.22 7.28 -3.15
N LEU A 214 -0.41 8.43 -2.85
CA LEU A 214 -0.66 8.90 -1.48
C LEU A 214 -1.71 8.06 -0.76
N LEU A 215 -2.66 7.48 -1.51
CA LEU A 215 -3.68 6.57 -0.99
C LEU A 215 -3.13 5.16 -0.70
N ALA A 216 -1.89 4.92 -1.03
CA ALA A 216 -1.18 3.70 -0.69
C ALA A 216 -0.09 4.01 0.33
N ILE A 217 0.09 3.13 1.31
CA ILE A 217 1.19 3.28 2.25
C ILE A 217 2.50 3.13 1.50
N SER A 218 3.22 4.23 1.45
CA SER A 218 4.47 4.35 0.69
C SER A 218 5.70 4.34 1.61
N GLY A 219 6.87 4.25 1.00
CA GLY A 219 8.12 4.43 1.71
C GLY A 219 8.24 5.78 2.42
N LEU A 220 7.60 6.83 1.87
CA LEU A 220 7.54 8.15 2.48
C LEU A 220 6.85 8.12 3.85
N HIS A 221 5.69 7.41 3.96
CA HIS A 221 4.97 7.26 5.23
C HIS A 221 5.84 6.61 6.30
N LEU A 222 6.48 5.47 5.99
CA LEU A 222 7.36 4.80 6.93
C LEU A 222 8.57 5.63 7.30
N SER A 223 9.15 6.34 6.33
CA SER A 223 10.30 7.21 6.56
C SER A 223 9.94 8.40 7.45
N LEU A 224 8.79 9.05 7.24
CA LEU A 224 8.32 10.15 8.07
C LEU A 224 8.05 9.68 9.51
N ILE A 225 7.36 8.56 9.68
CA ILE A 225 7.07 8.00 11.02
C ILE A 225 8.38 7.55 11.68
N GLY A 226 9.19 6.76 10.99
CA GLY A 226 10.39 6.17 11.54
C GLY A 226 11.48 7.19 11.86
N ALA A 227 11.82 8.07 10.90
CA ALA A 227 12.81 9.10 11.10
C ALA A 227 12.34 10.19 12.05
N GLY A 228 11.04 10.55 12.01
CA GLY A 228 10.41 11.48 12.93
C GLY A 228 10.47 10.96 14.37
N LEU A 229 10.08 9.71 14.59
CA LEU A 229 10.12 9.07 15.90
C LEU A 229 11.57 8.93 16.41
N PHE A 230 12.47 8.41 15.58
CA PHE A 230 13.89 8.27 15.94
C PHE A 230 14.52 9.63 16.29
N GLY A 231 14.25 10.66 15.48
CA GLY A 231 14.70 12.02 15.73
C GLY A 231 14.13 12.61 17.01
N PHE A 232 12.84 12.39 17.28
CA PHE A 232 12.17 12.82 18.51
C PHE A 232 12.80 12.17 19.75
N LEU A 233 12.98 10.83 19.74
CA LEU A 233 13.58 10.10 20.86
C LEU A 233 15.01 10.58 21.15
N LYS A 234 15.79 10.87 20.11
CA LYS A 234 17.13 11.49 20.26
C LYS A 234 17.05 12.89 20.83
N LYS A 235 16.05 13.70 20.46
CA LYS A 235 15.84 15.05 21.00
C LYS A 235 15.50 15.01 22.50
N VAL A 236 14.81 13.96 22.94
CA VAL A 236 14.52 13.69 24.37
C VAL A 236 15.75 13.10 25.10
N ARG A 237 16.92 13.04 24.42
CA ARG A 237 18.20 12.55 24.95
C ARG A 237 18.24 11.06 25.30
N LEU A 238 17.39 10.23 24.69
CA LEU A 238 17.51 8.78 24.83
C LEU A 238 18.75 8.25 24.11
N PRO A 239 19.40 7.20 24.63
CA PRO A 239 20.53 6.54 23.97
C PRO A 239 20.16 6.10 22.56
N VAL A 240 21.13 6.19 21.62
CA VAL A 240 20.89 5.86 20.21
C VAL A 240 20.41 4.43 20.02
N THR A 241 20.96 3.48 20.80
CA THR A 241 20.57 2.06 20.78
C THR A 241 19.10 1.87 21.20
N LEU A 242 18.68 2.53 22.28
CA LEU A 242 17.31 2.45 22.78
C LEU A 242 16.33 3.15 21.79
N SER A 243 16.72 4.32 21.28
CA SER A 243 15.93 5.04 20.25
C SER A 243 15.75 4.19 18.99
N ALA A 244 16.80 3.50 18.54
CA ALA A 244 16.74 2.60 17.40
C ALA A 244 15.83 1.39 17.68
N GLY A 245 15.95 0.77 18.86
CA GLY A 245 15.11 -0.37 19.26
C GLY A 245 13.61 -0.02 19.31
N ILE A 246 13.28 1.09 19.97
CA ILE A 246 11.86 1.57 20.05
C ILE A 246 11.32 1.88 18.67
N SER A 247 12.08 2.61 17.84
CA SER A 247 11.66 2.97 16.49
C SER A 247 11.45 1.74 15.61
N THR A 248 12.33 0.76 15.71
CA THR A 248 12.21 -0.54 15.01
C THR A 248 10.93 -1.26 15.42
N TRP A 249 10.68 -1.39 16.72
CA TRP A 249 9.51 -2.09 17.23
C TRP A 249 8.20 -1.43 16.78
N ILE A 250 8.11 -0.10 16.93
CA ILE A 250 6.90 0.66 16.52
C ILE A 250 6.68 0.54 15.01
N LEU A 251 7.74 0.61 14.19
CA LEU A 251 7.60 0.46 12.74
C LEU A 251 7.18 -0.94 12.31
N ILE A 252 7.65 -1.99 12.99
CA ILE A 252 7.21 -3.36 12.73
C ILE A 252 5.71 -3.50 13.05
N VAL A 253 5.27 -3.00 14.21
CA VAL A 253 3.84 -3.00 14.60
C VAL A 253 3.01 -2.19 13.61
N TYR A 254 3.47 -1.00 13.20
CA TYR A 254 2.79 -0.19 12.21
C TYR A 254 2.73 -0.87 10.83
N ALA A 255 3.81 -1.52 10.39
CA ALA A 255 3.82 -2.28 9.15
C ALA A 255 2.83 -3.46 9.18
N GLN A 256 2.68 -4.15 10.32
CA GLN A 256 1.66 -5.19 10.51
C GLN A 256 0.25 -4.59 10.52
N LEU A 257 0.05 -3.47 11.23
CA LEU A 257 -1.23 -2.74 11.25
C LEU A 257 -1.69 -2.37 9.84
N THR A 258 -0.75 -2.07 8.93
CA THR A 258 -1.05 -1.64 7.56
C THR A 258 -1.08 -2.77 6.53
N GLY A 259 -1.01 -4.02 6.97
CA GLY A 259 -1.13 -5.23 6.12
C GLY A 259 0.14 -5.64 5.37
N MET A 260 1.34 -5.11 5.74
CA MET A 260 2.65 -5.57 5.23
C MET A 260 2.75 -5.59 3.69
N GLY A 261 2.23 -4.56 3.01
CA GLY A 261 2.35 -4.44 1.55
C GLY A 261 3.81 -4.46 1.06
N ILE A 262 4.04 -4.71 -0.22
CA ILE A 262 5.40 -4.84 -0.80
C ILE A 262 6.20 -3.55 -0.60
N SER A 263 5.60 -2.38 -0.85
CA SER A 263 6.25 -1.07 -0.61
C SER A 263 6.57 -0.84 0.87
N THR A 264 5.68 -1.29 1.77
CA THR A 264 5.88 -1.22 3.23
C THR A 264 7.03 -2.10 3.67
N ARG A 265 7.09 -3.36 3.21
CA ARG A 265 8.18 -4.30 3.51
C ARG A 265 9.53 -3.77 3.03
N ARG A 266 9.60 -3.25 1.80
CA ARG A 266 10.82 -2.63 1.27
C ARG A 266 11.28 -1.47 2.17
N ALA A 267 10.39 -0.54 2.47
CA ALA A 267 10.71 0.63 3.27
C ALA A 267 11.13 0.24 4.68
N LEU A 268 10.49 -0.75 5.29
CA LEU A 268 10.87 -1.28 6.59
C LEU A 268 12.29 -1.85 6.56
N VAL A 269 12.62 -2.73 5.60
CA VAL A 269 13.96 -3.31 5.46
C VAL A 269 15.01 -2.21 5.28
N MET A 270 14.77 -1.25 4.39
CA MET A 270 15.72 -0.15 4.15
C MET A 270 15.89 0.72 5.38
N PHE A 271 14.84 0.99 6.14
CA PHE A 271 14.92 1.75 7.38
C PHE A 271 15.71 0.99 8.47
N LEU A 272 15.49 -0.32 8.59
CA LEU A 272 16.26 -1.17 9.51
C LEU A 272 17.74 -1.19 9.16
N LEU A 273 18.09 -1.27 7.88
CA LEU A 273 19.47 -1.18 7.40
C LEU A 273 20.09 0.20 7.70
N PHE A 274 19.30 1.27 7.55
CA PHE A 274 19.72 2.63 7.92
C PHE A 274 20.05 2.72 9.43
N LEU A 275 19.19 2.20 10.30
CA LEU A 275 19.42 2.18 11.74
C LEU A 275 20.64 1.31 12.10
N ALA A 276 20.76 0.12 11.50
CA ALA A 276 21.87 -0.79 11.71
C ALA A 276 23.21 -0.15 11.30
N ALA A 277 23.25 0.52 10.14
CA ALA A 277 24.44 1.25 9.71
C ALA A 277 24.84 2.33 10.72
N GLY A 278 23.85 3.09 11.24
CA GLY A 278 24.09 4.09 12.28
C GLY A 278 24.65 3.51 13.59
N LEU A 279 24.15 2.34 14.03
CA LEU A 279 24.65 1.62 15.20
C LEU A 279 26.07 1.08 14.98
N LEU A 280 26.37 0.60 13.78
CA LEU A 280 27.69 0.09 13.37
C LEU A 280 28.67 1.21 13.00
N LYS A 281 28.27 2.48 13.15
CA LYS A 281 29.05 3.66 12.74
C LYS A 281 29.51 3.61 11.28
N ARG A 282 28.65 3.05 10.40
CA ARG A 282 28.86 3.01 8.95
C ARG A 282 27.94 4.01 8.26
N THR A 283 28.36 4.53 7.12
CA THR A 283 27.52 5.36 6.26
C THR A 283 26.50 4.47 5.55
N PRO A 284 25.18 4.75 5.67
CA PRO A 284 24.19 3.99 4.92
C PRO A 284 24.31 4.33 3.44
N ASP A 285 24.43 3.29 2.61
CA ASP A 285 24.43 3.42 1.14
C ASP A 285 23.06 3.02 0.60
N LEU A 286 22.43 3.93 -0.14
CA LEU A 286 21.06 3.76 -0.63
C LEU A 286 20.97 2.63 -1.68
N PRO A 287 21.84 2.54 -2.72
CA PRO A 287 21.84 1.46 -3.67
C PRO A 287 22.03 0.07 -3.04
N THR A 288 23.00 -0.06 -2.13
CA THR A 288 23.26 -1.32 -1.42
C THR A 288 22.05 -1.73 -0.56
N SER A 289 21.46 -0.78 0.17
CA SER A 289 20.25 -1.04 0.96
C SER A 289 19.07 -1.48 0.08
N LEU A 290 18.93 -0.89 -1.11
CA LEU A 290 17.92 -1.26 -2.09
C LEU A 290 18.15 -2.67 -2.64
N ALA A 291 19.40 -3.03 -2.97
CA ALA A 291 19.75 -4.36 -3.46
C ALA A 291 19.47 -5.45 -2.41
N VAL A 292 19.84 -5.20 -1.15
CA VAL A 292 19.52 -6.12 -0.05
C VAL A 292 18.01 -6.27 0.13
N ALA A 293 17.26 -5.18 0.07
CA ALA A 293 15.80 -5.23 0.15
C ALA A 293 15.19 -6.03 -1.03
N ALA A 294 15.73 -5.88 -2.25
CA ALA A 294 15.31 -6.66 -3.41
C ALA A 294 15.53 -8.16 -3.19
N LEU A 295 16.71 -8.56 -2.74
CA LEU A 295 17.04 -9.96 -2.47
C LEU A 295 16.11 -10.56 -1.40
N LEU A 296 15.91 -9.87 -0.29
CA LEU A 296 15.03 -10.34 0.80
C LEU A 296 13.57 -10.48 0.36
N LEU A 297 13.11 -9.71 -0.62
CA LEU A 297 11.74 -9.79 -1.13
C LEU A 297 11.58 -10.79 -2.27
N LEU A 298 12.59 -10.95 -3.13
CA LEU A 298 12.51 -11.80 -4.34
C LEU A 298 12.92 -13.25 -4.07
N VAL A 299 13.88 -13.51 -3.18
CA VAL A 299 14.33 -14.89 -2.89
C VAL A 299 13.16 -15.76 -2.43
N PRO A 300 12.28 -15.33 -1.48
CA PRO A 300 11.13 -16.15 -1.11
C PRO A 300 10.06 -16.27 -2.19
N LYS A 301 9.91 -15.25 -3.06
CA LYS A 301 8.86 -15.16 -4.09
C LYS A 301 9.35 -14.38 -5.31
N PRO A 302 10.00 -15.03 -6.27
CA PRO A 302 10.54 -14.36 -7.48
C PRO A 302 9.46 -13.67 -8.33
N GLN A 303 8.23 -14.19 -8.32
CA GLN A 303 7.10 -13.63 -9.07
C GLN A 303 6.75 -12.19 -8.69
N ARG A 304 7.20 -11.71 -7.51
CA ARG A 304 6.99 -10.31 -7.08
C ARG A 304 7.67 -9.29 -7.97
N ILE A 305 8.64 -9.69 -8.80
CA ILE A 305 9.27 -8.79 -9.78
C ILE A 305 8.26 -8.25 -10.80
N LEU A 306 7.18 -9.00 -11.06
CA LEU A 306 6.10 -8.62 -11.97
C LEU A 306 5.00 -7.79 -11.28
N ASP A 307 5.09 -7.55 -9.97
CA ASP A 307 4.11 -6.74 -9.25
C ASP A 307 4.35 -5.25 -9.49
N ALA A 308 3.28 -4.54 -9.89
CA ALA A 308 3.34 -3.09 -10.12
C ALA A 308 3.86 -2.31 -8.91
N GLY A 309 3.45 -2.71 -7.69
CA GLY A 309 3.90 -2.08 -6.46
C GLY A 309 5.40 -2.29 -6.20
N PHE A 310 5.95 -3.46 -6.58
CA PHE A 310 7.40 -3.71 -6.55
C PHE A 310 8.11 -2.81 -7.56
N GLN A 311 7.74 -2.88 -8.84
CA GLN A 311 8.40 -2.16 -9.92
C GLN A 311 8.39 -0.64 -9.70
N LEU A 312 7.23 -0.05 -9.41
CA LEU A 312 7.11 1.39 -9.17
C LEU A 312 7.88 1.83 -7.90
N SER A 313 7.84 1.02 -6.85
CA SER A 313 8.50 1.37 -5.60
C SER A 313 10.03 1.29 -5.68
N PHE A 314 10.57 0.32 -6.41
CA PHE A 314 12.02 0.17 -6.61
C PHE A 314 12.55 1.18 -7.64
N SER A 315 11.83 1.41 -8.74
CA SER A 315 12.22 2.41 -9.74
C SER A 315 12.24 3.83 -9.16
N ALA A 316 11.30 4.17 -8.26
CA ALA A 316 11.33 5.46 -7.58
C ALA A 316 12.62 5.65 -6.77
N VAL A 317 13.08 4.63 -6.03
CA VAL A 317 14.33 4.72 -5.25
C VAL A 317 15.56 4.75 -6.16
N ILE A 318 15.55 4.03 -7.29
CA ILE A 318 16.59 4.15 -8.31
C ILE A 318 16.64 5.59 -8.85
N GLY A 319 15.49 6.21 -9.10
CA GLY A 319 15.40 7.62 -9.48
C GLY A 319 16.05 8.54 -8.47
N ILE A 320 15.77 8.32 -7.18
CA ILE A 320 16.38 9.09 -6.08
C ILE A 320 17.89 8.88 -6.02
N ALA A 321 18.36 7.64 -6.14
CA ALA A 321 19.76 7.29 -5.99
C ALA A 321 20.64 7.67 -7.18
N VAL A 322 20.10 7.62 -8.39
CA VAL A 322 20.87 7.74 -9.63
C VAL A 322 20.50 9.00 -10.42
N MET A 323 19.20 9.21 -10.72
CA MET A 323 18.79 10.28 -11.64
C MET A 323 18.79 11.66 -10.99
N ILE A 324 18.37 11.77 -9.72
CA ILE A 324 18.38 13.08 -9.03
C ILE A 324 19.79 13.68 -8.98
N PRO A 325 20.85 12.97 -8.55
CA PRO A 325 22.20 13.53 -8.57
C PRO A 325 22.64 13.98 -9.98
N VAL A 326 22.38 13.15 -11.01
CA VAL A 326 22.76 13.48 -12.40
C VAL A 326 22.10 14.77 -12.88
N LEU A 327 20.81 14.95 -12.60
CA LEU A 327 20.07 16.15 -13.03
C LEU A 327 20.44 17.39 -12.20
N GLN A 328 20.64 17.23 -10.89
CA GLN A 328 20.98 18.34 -10.01
C GLN A 328 22.41 18.83 -10.22
N ASP A 329 23.37 17.93 -10.42
CA ASP A 329 24.74 18.28 -10.76
C ASP A 329 24.78 19.03 -12.11
N GLY A 330 24.03 18.51 -13.12
CA GLY A 330 23.91 19.19 -14.42
C GLY A 330 23.34 20.60 -14.31
N TRP A 331 22.33 20.80 -13.44
CA TRP A 331 21.74 22.11 -13.18
C TRP A 331 22.73 23.08 -12.49
N GLU A 332 23.48 22.62 -11.49
CA GLU A 332 24.44 23.46 -10.77
C GLU A 332 25.57 23.95 -11.68
N ASP A 333 25.92 23.18 -12.71
CA ASP A 333 26.90 23.58 -13.73
C ASP A 333 26.33 24.62 -14.72
N VAL A 334 25.02 24.54 -15.06
CA VAL A 334 24.37 25.44 -16.03
C VAL A 334 23.99 26.78 -15.38
N ALA A 335 23.62 26.79 -14.11
CA ALA A 335 23.13 27.97 -13.40
C ALA A 335 24.05 28.43 -12.25
N PRO A 336 25.35 28.73 -12.52
CA PRO A 336 26.27 29.16 -11.48
C PRO A 336 25.87 30.52 -10.87
N SER A 337 25.17 31.36 -11.61
CA SER A 337 24.65 32.66 -11.15
C SER A 337 23.65 32.56 -9.98
N LEU A 338 23.02 31.40 -9.81
CA LEU A 338 22.15 31.12 -8.67
C LEU A 338 22.92 30.59 -7.45
N ARG A 339 24.21 30.38 -7.55
CA ARG A 339 25.05 30.10 -6.37
C ARG A 339 25.12 31.37 -5.52
N VAL A 340 24.38 31.38 -4.44
CA VAL A 340 24.48 32.46 -3.44
C VAL A 340 25.84 32.32 -2.76
N THR A 341 26.81 33.12 -3.22
CA THR A 341 28.04 33.31 -2.46
C THR A 341 27.68 34.13 -1.23
N ASN A 342 27.97 33.60 -0.04
CA ASN A 342 27.80 34.28 1.26
C ASN A 342 28.73 35.50 1.43
N ARG A 343 29.31 36.02 0.33
CA ARG A 343 30.05 37.28 0.40
C ARG A 343 29.03 38.42 0.51
N VAL A 344 28.79 38.81 1.74
CA VAL A 344 28.21 40.09 2.06
C VAL A 344 29.20 41.16 1.61
N THR A 345 29.02 41.68 0.39
CA THR A 345 29.70 42.89 -0.04
C THR A 345 28.91 44.05 0.54
N ASP A 346 29.58 44.87 1.34
CA ASP A 346 29.09 46.05 1.99
C ASP A 346 28.39 46.98 1.01
N GLY A 347 27.21 47.44 1.38
CA GLY A 347 26.50 48.53 0.70
C GLY A 347 25.14 48.10 0.09
N VAL A 348 24.05 48.48 0.75
CA VAL A 348 22.63 48.28 0.42
C VAL A 348 22.07 46.93 0.90
N ALA A 349 21.96 46.76 2.19
CA ALA A 349 21.60 45.53 2.86
C ALA A 349 20.20 44.94 2.48
N GLY A 350 19.21 45.80 2.21
CA GLY A 350 17.82 45.37 1.97
C GLY A 350 17.61 44.62 0.64
N TRP A 351 18.06 45.20 -0.48
CA TRP A 351 17.88 44.59 -1.81
C TRP A 351 18.70 43.31 -2.00
N ASN A 352 19.86 43.20 -1.40
CA ASN A 352 20.70 42.02 -1.45
C ASN A 352 20.08 40.83 -0.67
N LEU A 353 19.37 41.12 0.44
CA LEU A 353 18.62 40.11 1.19
C LEU A 353 17.42 39.56 0.40
N VAL A 354 16.66 40.44 -0.28
CA VAL A 354 15.53 40.03 -1.14
C VAL A 354 16.03 39.21 -2.32
N ARG A 355 17.05 39.65 -3.03
CA ARG A 355 17.65 38.87 -4.14
C ARG A 355 18.19 37.51 -3.67
N ALA A 356 18.84 37.46 -2.53
CA ALA A 356 19.33 36.21 -1.96
C ALA A 356 18.19 35.28 -1.52
N ALA A 357 17.09 35.84 -1.01
CA ALA A 357 15.88 35.05 -0.68
C ALA A 357 15.21 34.49 -1.93
N ILE A 358 15.04 35.32 -2.97
CA ILE A 358 14.48 34.88 -4.27
C ILE A 358 15.38 33.79 -4.90
N ALA A 359 16.69 34.01 -4.95
CA ALA A 359 17.63 33.02 -5.50
C ALA A 359 17.61 31.68 -4.73
N ARG A 360 17.45 31.73 -3.39
CA ARG A 360 17.28 30.52 -2.57
C ARG A 360 15.96 29.82 -2.87
N ALA A 361 14.86 30.57 -3.00
CA ALA A 361 13.55 30.02 -3.33
C ALA A 361 13.55 29.39 -4.73
N CYS A 362 14.09 30.10 -5.75
CA CYS A 362 14.22 29.55 -7.10
C CYS A 362 15.07 28.28 -7.12
N ARG A 363 16.20 28.26 -6.42
CA ARG A 363 17.06 27.08 -6.32
C ARG A 363 16.32 25.90 -5.66
N PHE A 364 15.58 26.17 -4.59
CA PHE A 364 14.77 25.15 -3.90
C PHE A 364 13.72 24.58 -4.85
N LEU A 365 12.98 25.44 -5.56
CA LEU A 365 11.96 25.02 -6.52
C LEU A 365 12.58 24.20 -7.67
N CYS A 366 13.65 24.66 -8.30
CA CYS A 366 14.32 23.94 -9.37
C CYS A 366 14.84 22.57 -8.92
N LYS A 367 15.48 22.49 -7.75
CA LYS A 367 15.97 21.20 -7.21
C LYS A 367 14.83 20.21 -6.95
N ASN A 368 13.69 20.66 -6.45
CA ASN A 368 12.54 19.78 -6.21
C ASN A 368 11.85 19.36 -7.53
N ILE A 369 11.76 20.25 -8.52
CA ILE A 369 11.24 19.91 -9.86
C ILE A 369 12.16 18.86 -10.51
N LEU A 370 13.47 19.06 -10.49
CA LEU A 370 14.43 18.09 -11.03
C LEU A 370 14.37 16.75 -10.28
N ALA A 371 14.16 16.78 -8.96
CA ALA A 371 13.95 15.56 -8.19
C ALA A 371 12.66 14.84 -8.61
N GLY A 372 11.56 15.55 -8.79
CA GLY A 372 10.31 14.99 -9.30
C GLY A 372 10.48 14.40 -10.70
N LEU A 373 11.14 15.11 -11.60
CA LEU A 373 11.46 14.63 -12.96
C LEU A 373 12.31 13.37 -12.92
N GLY A 374 13.39 13.34 -12.12
CA GLY A 374 14.27 12.17 -12.00
C GLY A 374 13.55 10.92 -11.52
N ILE A 375 12.63 11.07 -10.56
CA ILE A 375 11.78 9.97 -10.09
C ILE A 375 10.81 9.55 -11.20
N THR A 376 10.13 10.50 -11.83
CA THR A 376 9.15 10.23 -12.89
C THR A 376 9.79 9.53 -14.07
N MET A 377 10.96 9.95 -14.52
CA MET A 377 11.69 9.31 -15.63
C MET A 377 11.96 7.83 -15.37
N THR A 378 12.36 7.45 -14.17
CA THR A 378 12.62 6.04 -13.84
C THR A 378 11.35 5.22 -13.64
N MET A 379 10.26 5.86 -13.22
CA MET A 379 8.96 5.21 -13.01
C MET A 379 8.13 5.09 -14.28
N LEU A 380 8.35 5.98 -15.27
CA LEU A 380 7.51 6.13 -16.45
C LEU A 380 7.31 4.82 -17.25
N PRO A 381 8.34 4.00 -17.54
CA PRO A 381 8.14 2.73 -18.24
C PRO A 381 7.15 1.81 -17.55
N PHE A 382 7.29 1.67 -16.23
CA PHE A 382 6.42 0.80 -15.43
C PHE A 382 5.02 1.39 -15.26
N LEU A 383 4.91 2.72 -15.20
CA LEU A 383 3.64 3.42 -15.11
C LEU A 383 2.84 3.21 -16.41
N LEU A 384 3.47 3.32 -17.57
CA LEU A 384 2.83 3.08 -18.86
C LEU A 384 2.45 1.60 -19.07
N ILE A 385 3.24 0.65 -18.60
CA ILE A 385 2.93 -0.78 -18.70
C ILE A 385 1.71 -1.15 -17.85
N HIS A 386 1.54 -0.54 -16.67
CA HIS A 386 0.51 -0.95 -15.72
C HIS A 386 -0.76 -0.10 -15.75
N PHE A 387 -0.66 1.17 -16.11
CA PHE A 387 -1.77 2.12 -16.04
C PHE A 387 -2.15 2.74 -17.39
N TYR A 388 -1.29 2.64 -18.40
CA TYR A 388 -1.50 3.17 -19.77
C TYR A 388 -1.73 4.69 -19.84
N GLU A 389 -1.56 5.37 -18.71
CA GLU A 389 -1.78 6.80 -18.56
C GLU A 389 -0.69 7.43 -17.70
N TRP A 390 -0.45 8.70 -17.94
CA TRP A 390 0.48 9.50 -17.15
C TRP A 390 0.04 10.96 -17.12
N SER A 391 0.18 11.61 -15.95
CA SER A 391 -0.10 13.03 -15.74
C SER A 391 1.21 13.82 -15.67
N PRO A 392 1.56 14.65 -16.66
CA PRO A 392 2.76 15.49 -16.63
C PRO A 392 2.74 16.50 -15.47
N TRP A 393 1.55 17.01 -15.16
CA TRP A 393 1.35 18.00 -14.09
C TRP A 393 1.57 17.42 -12.70
N SER A 394 1.61 16.10 -12.54
CA SER A 394 1.87 15.43 -11.28
C SER A 394 3.23 15.81 -10.66
N VAL A 395 4.24 16.15 -11.47
CA VAL A 395 5.55 16.61 -10.99
C VAL A 395 5.41 17.93 -10.23
N LEU A 396 4.65 18.87 -10.78
CA LEU A 396 4.39 20.17 -10.13
C LEU A 396 3.45 20.01 -8.94
N LEU A 397 2.43 19.18 -9.05
CA LEU A 397 1.50 18.89 -7.97
C LEU A 397 2.22 18.29 -6.75
N ASN A 398 3.14 17.37 -6.98
CA ASN A 398 3.93 16.73 -5.92
C ASN A 398 4.82 17.72 -5.15
N LEU A 399 5.19 18.85 -5.76
CA LEU A 399 5.93 19.91 -5.09
C LEU A 399 5.16 20.50 -3.90
N ALA A 400 3.83 20.60 -3.99
CA ALA A 400 2.97 21.05 -2.90
C ALA A 400 2.50 19.90 -2.00
N VAL A 401 2.13 18.79 -2.61
CA VAL A 401 1.48 17.66 -1.93
C VAL A 401 2.44 16.91 -1.00
N ILE A 402 3.69 16.70 -1.39
CA ILE A 402 4.68 15.98 -0.57
C ILE A 402 5.02 16.73 0.73
N PRO A 403 5.32 18.04 0.74
CA PRO A 403 5.52 18.78 1.98
C PRO A 403 4.27 18.80 2.87
N LEU A 404 3.08 18.99 2.29
CA LEU A 404 1.82 18.95 3.04
C LEU A 404 1.57 17.57 3.67
N MET A 405 1.99 16.49 3.02
CA MET A 405 1.92 15.13 3.59
C MET A 405 2.80 15.00 4.84
N GLY A 406 3.95 15.70 4.86
CA GLY A 406 4.81 15.78 6.04
C GLY A 406 4.14 16.42 7.26
N ILE A 407 3.11 17.23 7.05
CA ILE A 407 2.29 17.84 8.11
C ILE A 407 1.05 16.98 8.38
N LEU A 408 0.37 16.56 7.32
CA LEU A 408 -0.88 15.79 7.40
C LEU A 408 -0.71 14.49 8.20
N LEU A 409 0.33 13.72 7.92
CA LEU A 409 0.52 12.42 8.55
C LEU A 409 0.71 12.51 10.09
N PRO A 410 1.58 13.40 10.62
CA PRO A 410 1.65 13.62 12.06
C PRO A 410 0.32 14.14 12.66
N CYS A 411 -0.43 15.01 11.95
CA CYS A 411 -1.73 15.48 12.42
C CYS A 411 -2.75 14.32 12.50
N LEU A 412 -2.79 13.43 11.51
CA LEU A 412 -3.67 12.26 11.52
C LEU A 412 -3.33 11.29 12.66
N ILE A 413 -2.05 11.02 12.89
CA ILE A 413 -1.59 10.20 14.03
C ILE A 413 -1.91 10.90 15.35
N GLY A 414 -1.66 12.22 15.42
CA GLY A 414 -1.97 13.04 16.58
C GLY A 414 -3.47 13.03 16.90
N LEU A 415 -4.35 13.15 15.90
CA LEU A 415 -5.79 13.05 16.06
C LEU A 415 -6.21 11.72 16.68
N GLN A 416 -5.62 10.60 16.23
CA GLN A 416 -5.88 9.28 16.80
C GLN A 416 -5.53 9.19 18.29
N LEU A 417 -4.43 9.81 18.71
CA LEU A 417 -4.00 9.84 20.10
C LEU A 417 -4.88 10.76 20.92
N VAL A 418 -5.06 12.00 20.46
CA VAL A 418 -5.83 13.03 21.16
C VAL A 418 -7.29 12.60 21.34
N ALA A 419 -7.95 12.11 20.28
CA ALA A 419 -9.35 11.71 20.35
C ALA A 419 -9.60 10.52 21.32
N ARG A 420 -8.64 9.57 21.44
CA ARG A 420 -8.71 8.52 22.46
C ARG A 420 -8.49 9.05 23.88
N LEU A 421 -7.60 10.02 24.05
CA LEU A 421 -7.34 10.66 25.32
C LEU A 421 -8.49 11.60 25.75
N THR A 422 -9.14 12.27 24.79
CA THR A 422 -10.32 13.13 25.04
C THR A 422 -11.49 12.32 25.60
N ALA A 423 -11.63 11.07 25.18
CA ALA A 423 -12.61 10.13 25.76
C ALA A 423 -12.39 9.89 27.27
N LEU A 424 -11.18 10.14 27.78
CA LEU A 424 -10.81 10.00 29.18
C LEU A 424 -10.76 11.36 29.92
N ALA A 425 -10.49 12.46 29.19
CA ALA A 425 -10.29 13.78 29.77
C ALA A 425 -10.77 14.89 28.82
N HIS A 426 -11.86 15.58 29.17
CA HIS A 426 -12.49 16.63 28.35
C HIS A 426 -11.59 17.86 28.04
N CYS A 427 -10.48 18.03 28.75
CA CYS A 427 -9.56 19.14 28.53
C CYS A 427 -8.85 19.13 27.15
N LEU A 428 -8.94 18.02 26.38
CA LEU A 428 -8.31 17.87 25.07
C LEU A 428 -9.23 18.15 23.87
N GLU A 429 -10.46 18.64 24.10
CA GLU A 429 -11.41 18.96 23.03
C GLU A 429 -10.87 20.05 22.09
N LEU A 430 -10.27 21.12 22.63
CA LEU A 430 -9.71 22.20 21.83
C LEU A 430 -8.56 21.73 20.91
N PRO A 431 -7.53 21.02 21.39
CA PRO A 431 -6.51 20.41 20.51
C PRO A 431 -7.10 19.48 19.44
N GLN A 432 -8.12 18.70 19.77
CA GLN A 432 -8.80 17.81 18.83
C GLN A 432 -9.47 18.60 17.70
N HIS A 433 -10.24 19.64 18.01
CA HIS A 433 -10.88 20.49 17.02
C HIS A 433 -9.87 21.21 16.12
N LEU A 434 -8.77 21.70 16.68
CA LEU A 434 -7.69 22.34 15.91
C LEU A 434 -7.03 21.35 14.93
N LEU A 435 -6.81 20.10 15.37
CA LEU A 435 -6.28 19.06 14.49
C LEU A 435 -7.26 18.69 13.36
N CYS A 436 -8.56 18.56 13.68
CA CYS A 436 -9.58 18.31 12.66
C CYS A 436 -9.62 19.45 11.62
N ALA A 437 -9.66 20.69 12.06
CA ALA A 437 -9.66 21.85 11.16
C ALA A 437 -8.41 21.91 10.27
N ALA A 438 -7.23 21.62 10.83
CA ALA A 438 -5.98 21.58 10.08
C ALA A 438 -5.98 20.45 9.02
N ILE A 439 -6.46 19.26 9.38
CA ILE A 439 -6.56 18.11 8.47
C ILE A 439 -7.56 18.40 7.35
N GLU A 440 -8.74 18.95 7.66
CA GLU A 440 -9.75 19.33 6.68
C GLU A 440 -9.26 20.41 5.72
N ALA A 441 -8.52 21.40 6.21
CA ALA A 441 -7.90 22.44 5.39
C ALA A 441 -6.88 21.83 4.41
N ILE A 442 -6.07 20.85 4.85
CA ILE A 442 -5.10 20.18 3.97
C ILE A 442 -5.83 19.31 2.93
N PHE A 443 -6.87 18.57 3.30
CA PHE A 443 -7.65 17.79 2.33
C PHE A 443 -8.37 18.69 1.32
N SER A 444 -8.95 19.81 1.75
CA SER A 444 -9.51 20.81 0.83
C SER A 444 -8.46 21.37 -0.12
N CYS A 445 -7.26 21.67 0.38
CA CYS A 445 -6.14 22.12 -0.45
C CYS A 445 -5.75 21.04 -1.48
N TYR A 446 -5.67 19.76 -1.09
CA TYR A 446 -5.41 18.67 -2.03
C TYR A 446 -6.48 18.54 -3.10
N GLU A 447 -7.75 18.62 -2.72
CA GLU A 447 -8.86 18.53 -3.66
C GLU A 447 -8.85 19.70 -4.66
N GLN A 448 -8.62 20.92 -4.19
CA GLN A 448 -8.53 22.09 -5.07
C GLN A 448 -7.33 22.01 -6.02
N LEU A 449 -6.16 21.60 -5.53
CA LEU A 449 -4.98 21.42 -6.35
C LEU A 449 -5.18 20.30 -7.41
N CYS A 450 -5.83 19.20 -7.04
CA CYS A 450 -6.17 18.12 -7.98
C CYS A 450 -7.16 18.59 -9.03
N ARG A 451 -8.24 19.27 -8.64
CA ARG A 451 -9.24 19.85 -9.57
C ARG A 451 -8.58 20.85 -10.53
N PHE A 452 -7.70 21.71 -10.01
CA PHE A 452 -6.95 22.64 -10.84
C PHE A 452 -6.05 21.91 -11.86
N THR A 453 -5.27 20.93 -11.44
CA THR A 453 -4.36 20.20 -12.32
C THR A 453 -5.09 19.35 -13.36
N THR A 454 -6.23 18.74 -12.99
CA THR A 454 -7.05 17.96 -13.94
C THR A 454 -7.80 18.82 -14.94
N ALA A 455 -8.04 20.12 -14.65
CA ALA A 455 -8.63 21.08 -15.59
C ALA A 455 -7.62 21.64 -16.62
N LEU A 456 -6.32 21.44 -16.40
CA LEU A 456 -5.30 21.91 -17.34
C LEU A 456 -5.25 21.06 -18.63
N PRO A 457 -4.91 21.68 -19.79
CA PRO A 457 -4.78 20.91 -21.03
C PRO A 457 -3.66 19.88 -20.91
N GLY A 458 -3.89 18.67 -21.43
CA GLY A 458 -2.93 17.57 -21.32
C GLY A 458 -2.75 17.06 -19.88
N SER A 459 -3.78 17.19 -19.03
CA SER A 459 -3.76 16.72 -17.64
C SER A 459 -3.50 15.22 -17.54
N ILE A 460 -4.04 14.44 -18.45
CA ILE A 460 -3.83 13.00 -18.57
C ILE A 460 -3.45 12.68 -19.99
N LEU A 461 -2.29 12.05 -20.16
CA LEU A 461 -1.83 11.52 -21.43
C LEU A 461 -2.10 10.03 -21.48
N HIS A 462 -3.08 9.63 -22.29
CA HIS A 462 -3.37 8.23 -22.56
C HIS A 462 -2.45 7.75 -23.68
N THR A 463 -1.41 7.01 -23.34
CA THR A 463 -0.40 6.55 -24.32
C THR A 463 -0.70 5.16 -24.86
N GLY A 464 -1.61 4.42 -24.23
CA GLY A 464 -1.80 3.02 -24.52
C GLY A 464 -0.60 2.16 -24.12
N TYR A 465 -0.57 0.90 -24.57
CA TYR A 465 0.52 -0.01 -24.28
C TYR A 465 1.77 0.35 -25.10
N PRO A 466 2.90 0.68 -24.45
CA PRO A 466 4.11 1.06 -25.17
C PRO A 466 4.72 -0.14 -25.90
N THR A 467 5.24 0.07 -27.10
CA THR A 467 5.93 -0.99 -27.84
C THR A 467 7.24 -1.37 -27.14
N TRP A 468 7.64 -2.63 -27.24
CA TRP A 468 8.91 -3.11 -26.66
C TRP A 468 10.13 -2.34 -27.17
N GLN A 469 10.08 -1.91 -28.43
CA GLN A 469 11.13 -1.10 -29.03
C GLN A 469 11.25 0.29 -28.37
N ALA A 470 10.12 0.94 -28.09
CA ALA A 470 10.09 2.22 -27.39
C ALA A 470 10.60 2.08 -25.94
N LEU A 471 10.15 1.03 -25.22
CA LEU A 471 10.61 0.74 -23.86
C LEU A 471 12.11 0.47 -23.79
N THR A 472 12.64 -0.35 -24.71
CA THR A 472 14.08 -0.66 -24.74
C THR A 472 14.90 0.57 -25.10
N ALA A 473 14.49 1.34 -26.11
CA ALA A 473 15.17 2.58 -26.49
C ALA A 473 15.18 3.60 -25.34
N TYR A 474 14.04 3.78 -24.66
CA TYR A 474 13.93 4.66 -23.51
C TYR A 474 14.84 4.20 -22.36
N THR A 475 14.82 2.90 -22.02
CA THR A 475 15.65 2.35 -20.94
C THR A 475 17.14 2.48 -21.25
N ILE A 476 17.55 2.22 -22.49
CA ILE A 476 18.95 2.44 -22.94
C ILE A 476 19.31 3.92 -22.80
N GLY A 477 18.43 4.84 -23.20
CA GLY A 477 18.61 6.28 -23.05
C GLY A 477 18.80 6.68 -21.58
N LEU A 478 17.99 6.16 -20.66
CA LEU A 478 18.14 6.39 -19.23
C LEU A 478 19.48 5.87 -18.68
N ILE A 479 19.88 4.67 -19.07
CA ILE A 479 21.16 4.08 -18.66
C ILE A 479 22.31 4.92 -19.21
N ALA A 480 22.25 5.31 -20.49
CA ALA A 480 23.26 6.15 -21.12
C ALA A 480 23.37 7.51 -20.41
N LEU A 481 22.24 8.13 -20.04
CA LEU A 481 22.20 9.37 -19.27
C LEU A 481 22.82 9.19 -17.88
N ALA A 482 22.49 8.10 -17.19
CA ALA A 482 23.03 7.79 -15.87
C ALA A 482 24.55 7.56 -15.90
N VAL A 483 25.04 6.78 -16.85
CA VAL A 483 26.47 6.44 -17.00
C VAL A 483 27.29 7.63 -17.51
N SER A 484 26.78 8.32 -18.53
CA SER A 484 27.47 9.45 -19.17
C SER A 484 27.30 10.76 -18.39
N GLY A 485 26.41 10.78 -17.43
CA GLY A 485 25.99 11.99 -16.72
C GLY A 485 27.15 12.78 -16.09
N LYS A 486 28.24 12.13 -15.69
CA LYS A 486 29.46 12.79 -15.18
C LYS A 486 30.36 13.32 -16.30
N LYS A 487 30.22 12.84 -17.55
CA LYS A 487 31.09 13.18 -18.69
C LYS A 487 30.42 14.10 -19.72
N LEU A 488 29.09 14.14 -19.76
CA LEU A 488 28.33 14.98 -20.68
C LEU A 488 28.35 16.45 -20.27
N ARG A 489 28.38 17.35 -21.27
CA ARG A 489 28.23 18.79 -21.02
C ARG A 489 26.86 19.04 -20.32
N PRO A 490 26.81 19.95 -19.32
CA PRO A 490 25.63 20.09 -18.43
C PRO A 490 24.33 20.38 -19.17
N HIS A 491 24.37 21.24 -20.22
CA HIS A 491 23.20 21.59 -21.02
C HIS A 491 22.66 20.40 -21.86
N LEU A 492 23.53 19.45 -22.25
CA LEU A 492 23.10 18.24 -22.95
C LEU A 492 22.42 17.25 -22.01
N ARG A 493 22.80 17.20 -20.70
CA ARG A 493 22.12 16.38 -19.70
C ARG A 493 20.69 16.83 -19.48
N LEU A 494 20.49 18.15 -19.36
CA LEU A 494 19.15 18.72 -19.16
C LEU A 494 18.28 18.57 -20.41
N ALA A 495 18.84 18.81 -21.61
CA ALA A 495 18.10 18.59 -22.84
C ALA A 495 17.70 17.13 -23.06
N ALA A 496 18.60 16.16 -22.81
CA ALA A 496 18.29 14.73 -22.91
C ALA A 496 17.27 14.24 -21.85
N ALA A 497 17.06 14.99 -20.76
CA ALA A 497 16.07 14.67 -19.76
C ALA A 497 14.67 15.21 -20.10
N VAL A 498 14.57 16.20 -21.00
CA VAL A 498 13.30 16.85 -21.40
C VAL A 498 12.75 16.25 -22.70
N CYS A 499 13.61 15.72 -23.58
CA CYS A 499 13.20 14.95 -24.76
C CYS A 499 12.81 13.51 -24.43
#